data_3f9e3fb2b199273d4499e257ec8f0277
#
_entry.id   3f9e3fb2b199273d4499e257ec8f0277
#
_cell.length_a   1.000
_cell.length_b   1.000
_cell.length_c   1.000
_cell.angle_alpha   90.00
_cell.angle_beta   90.00
_cell.angle_gamma   90.00
#
_symmetry.space_group_name_H-M   'P 1'
#
loop_
_entity.id
_entity.type
_entity.pdbx_description
1 polymer ?
#
loop_
_entity_poly.entity_id
_entity_poly.type
_entity_poly.pdbx_seq_one_letter_code
_entity_poly.pdbx_strand_id
1 'polypeptide(L)'
;MESPDKGYRRINDDLRHDYGIHVNDKRILRICRAKDVKSTIKYNNRGCTRQAKNPQYVADNRLNRQFYAQHPNEKWLTDVTEFKWYDGIEIHKIYLSAILDLCDRRIVSYVIGDRNDNALVFKTFDKAVKANPDAHPLFHSDRGFQYTNRVFHQKLEKAGMTQSMSRVGKCIDNGPMEGFWGILKRERYYGRRFASREELVHMIRSYISYYNNRRVQRHLGILTPMEKYQQCLLAA
;
A
#
# COMPACT_ATOMS: atom_id res chain seq x y z
N MET A 1 -8.04 24.23 1.07
CA MET A 1 -7.84 23.07 2.00
C MET A 1 -7.42 21.91 1.14
N GLU A 2 -6.13 21.53 1.18
CA GLU A 2 -5.53 20.57 0.21
C GLU A 2 -6.02 19.12 0.33
N SER A 3 -6.70 18.74 1.41
CA SER A 3 -7.14 17.35 1.64
C SER A 3 -8.45 17.29 2.42
N PRO A 4 -9.60 17.41 1.75
CA PRO A 4 -10.93 17.36 2.39
C PRO A 4 -11.26 15.99 2.99
N ASP A 5 -10.46 14.98 2.73
CA ASP A 5 -10.55 13.63 3.25
C ASP A 5 -10.03 13.49 4.70
N LYS A 6 -9.34 14.52 5.25
CA LYS A 6 -8.77 14.44 6.60
C LYS A 6 -9.84 14.57 7.67
N GLY A 7 -9.94 13.57 8.55
CA GLY A 7 -10.70 13.66 9.79
C GLY A 7 -9.87 14.35 10.90
N TYR A 8 -10.53 14.74 12.00
CA TYR A 8 -9.93 15.51 13.09
C TYR A 8 -8.60 14.94 13.64
N ARG A 9 -8.45 13.61 13.67
CA ARG A 9 -7.21 12.97 14.14
C ARG A 9 -6.05 13.24 13.17
N ARG A 10 -6.27 13.11 11.87
CA ARG A 10 -5.24 13.40 10.86
C ARG A 10 -4.91 14.89 10.82
N ILE A 11 -5.91 15.75 10.97
CA ILE A 11 -5.69 17.20 11.12
C ILE A 11 -4.78 17.48 12.33
N ASN A 12 -5.02 16.82 13.48
CA ASN A 12 -4.18 16.98 14.64
C ASN A 12 -2.76 16.45 14.44
N ASP A 13 -2.61 15.32 13.74
CA ASP A 13 -1.30 14.76 13.43
C ASP A 13 -0.50 15.69 12.50
N ASP A 14 -1.14 16.32 11.50
CA ASP A 14 -0.50 17.31 10.63
C ASP A 14 -0.12 18.59 11.41
N LEU A 15 -0.98 19.09 12.31
CA LEU A 15 -0.66 20.24 13.16
C LEU A 15 0.57 19.97 14.02
N ARG A 16 0.70 18.77 14.54
CA ARG A 16 1.85 18.36 15.34
C ARG A 16 3.10 18.20 14.49
N HIS A 17 2.99 17.59 13.31
CA HIS A 17 4.11 17.32 12.43
C HIS A 17 4.64 18.60 11.77
N ASP A 18 3.73 19.39 11.13
CA ASP A 18 4.13 20.51 10.28
C ASP A 18 4.38 21.82 11.07
N TYR A 19 3.71 21.98 12.24
CA TYR A 19 3.71 23.22 13.00
C TYR A 19 4.16 23.06 14.46
N GLY A 20 4.46 21.85 14.93
CA GLY A 20 4.83 21.60 16.32
C GLY A 20 3.69 21.85 17.33
N ILE A 21 2.44 21.95 16.86
CA ILE A 21 1.28 22.28 17.70
C ILE A 21 0.76 21.04 18.38
N HIS A 22 0.92 20.95 19.71
CA HIS A 22 0.47 19.84 20.54
C HIS A 22 -0.89 20.13 21.15
N VAL A 23 -1.96 19.54 20.59
CA VAL A 23 -3.34 19.73 21.07
C VAL A 23 -4.01 18.36 21.27
N ASN A 24 -4.90 18.30 22.27
CA ASN A 24 -5.71 17.11 22.51
C ASN A 24 -6.70 16.87 21.36
N ASP A 25 -6.84 15.62 20.92
CA ASP A 25 -7.79 15.19 19.88
C ASP A 25 -9.24 15.67 20.13
N LYS A 26 -9.69 15.71 21.40
CA LYS A 26 -11.04 16.20 21.76
C LYS A 26 -11.22 17.69 21.45
N ARG A 27 -10.16 18.51 21.65
CA ARG A 27 -10.21 19.95 21.32
C ARG A 27 -10.31 20.15 19.82
N ILE A 28 -9.51 19.44 19.02
CA ILE A 28 -9.60 19.50 17.56
C ILE A 28 -10.97 19.02 17.07
N LEU A 29 -11.51 17.94 17.60
CA LEU A 29 -12.86 17.46 17.27
C LEU A 29 -13.93 18.54 17.53
N ARG A 30 -13.85 19.23 18.66
CA ARG A 30 -14.78 20.33 19.01
C ARG A 30 -14.68 21.47 18.01
N ILE A 31 -13.46 21.87 17.63
CA ILE A 31 -13.23 22.93 16.63
C ILE A 31 -13.76 22.50 15.25
N CYS A 32 -13.47 21.27 14.82
CA CYS A 32 -13.98 20.74 13.56
C CYS A 32 -15.51 20.74 13.52
N ARG A 33 -16.18 20.37 14.62
CA ARG A 33 -17.65 20.44 14.73
C ARG A 33 -18.16 21.86 14.64
N ALA A 34 -17.55 22.80 15.36
CA ALA A 34 -17.94 24.22 15.37
C ALA A 34 -17.76 24.90 14.00
N LYS A 35 -16.80 24.42 13.18
CA LYS A 35 -16.49 24.93 11.84
C LYS A 35 -17.08 24.07 10.72
N ASP A 36 -17.92 23.10 11.02
CA ASP A 36 -18.50 22.10 10.10
C ASP A 36 -17.47 21.39 9.21
N VAL A 37 -16.26 21.20 9.73
CA VAL A 37 -15.18 20.46 9.03
C VAL A 37 -15.41 18.97 9.24
N LYS A 38 -15.79 18.27 8.16
CA LYS A 38 -16.03 16.82 8.14
C LYS A 38 -15.19 16.15 7.06
N SER A 39 -14.68 14.95 7.38
CA SER A 39 -14.01 14.12 6.37
C SER A 39 -15.00 13.68 5.28
N THR A 40 -14.59 13.79 4.03
CA THR A 40 -15.35 13.32 2.87
C THR A 40 -15.23 11.82 2.60
N ILE A 41 -14.44 11.11 3.40
CA ILE A 41 -14.25 9.66 3.25
C ILE A 41 -15.56 8.91 3.44
N LYS A 42 -15.92 8.10 2.42
CA LYS A 42 -17.02 7.13 2.51
C LYS A 42 -16.45 5.74 2.79
N TYR A 43 -17.02 5.06 3.77
CA TYR A 43 -16.64 3.68 4.10
C TYR A 43 -17.42 2.70 3.20
N ASN A 44 -16.70 1.81 2.50
CA ASN A 44 -17.32 0.73 1.72
C ASN A 44 -16.59 -0.58 2.02
N ASN A 45 -17.34 -1.57 2.52
CA ASN A 45 -16.80 -2.81 3.06
C ASN A 45 -16.91 -3.96 2.02
N ARG A 46 -16.21 -3.84 0.88
CA ARG A 46 -16.18 -4.88 -0.16
C ARG A 46 -14.74 -5.27 -0.48
N GLY A 47 -14.29 -6.38 0.08
CA GLY A 47 -13.03 -7.03 -0.28
C GLY A 47 -13.29 -8.44 -0.81
N CYS A 48 -12.61 -8.86 -1.87
CA CYS A 48 -12.61 -10.24 -2.33
C CYS A 48 -11.33 -10.54 -3.12
N THR A 49 -10.55 -11.47 -2.59
CA THR A 49 -9.35 -12.01 -3.26
C THR A 49 -9.73 -13.31 -3.99
N ARG A 50 -9.34 -13.46 -5.26
CA ARG A 50 -9.53 -14.70 -6.03
C ARG A 50 -8.27 -15.55 -5.93
N GLN A 51 -8.42 -16.78 -5.45
CA GLN A 51 -7.32 -17.75 -5.36
C GLN A 51 -6.98 -18.36 -6.73
N ALA A 52 -5.70 -18.79 -6.87
CA ALA A 52 -5.27 -19.58 -8.00
C ALA A 52 -5.97 -20.96 -7.98
N LYS A 53 -6.51 -21.39 -9.13
CA LYS A 53 -7.17 -22.70 -9.25
C LYS A 53 -6.16 -23.86 -9.23
N ASN A 54 -4.97 -23.66 -9.83
CA ASN A 54 -3.90 -24.65 -9.91
C ASN A 54 -2.55 -23.97 -9.56
N PRO A 55 -2.17 -23.89 -8.28
CA PRO A 55 -0.89 -23.29 -7.88
C PRO A 55 0.27 -24.20 -8.28
N GLN A 56 1.31 -23.65 -8.93
CA GLN A 56 2.53 -24.39 -9.31
C GLN A 56 3.51 -24.52 -8.15
N TYR A 57 3.50 -23.53 -7.25
CA TYR A 57 4.32 -23.48 -6.04
C TYR A 57 3.54 -22.83 -4.91
N VAL A 58 3.67 -23.34 -3.70
CA VAL A 58 3.05 -22.78 -2.49
C VAL A 58 4.10 -22.76 -1.38
N ALA A 59 4.36 -21.58 -0.84
CA ALA A 59 5.22 -21.41 0.33
C ALA A 59 4.42 -21.40 1.64
N ASP A 60 5.08 -21.76 2.73
CA ASP A 60 4.52 -21.67 4.07
C ASP A 60 4.30 -20.22 4.51
N ASN A 61 3.36 -19.99 5.42
CA ASN A 61 3.16 -18.68 6.02
C ASN A 61 4.21 -18.43 7.11
N ARG A 62 5.38 -17.98 6.69
CA ARG A 62 6.49 -17.63 7.60
C ARG A 62 6.28 -16.27 8.27
N LEU A 63 5.55 -15.35 7.64
CA LEU A 63 5.22 -14.05 8.22
C LEU A 63 4.39 -14.17 9.50
N ASN A 64 3.45 -15.14 9.51
CA ASN A 64 2.58 -15.46 10.65
C ASN A 64 1.98 -14.22 11.35
N ARG A 65 1.52 -13.22 10.58
CA ARG A 65 0.97 -11.94 11.05
C ARG A 65 1.93 -11.08 11.88
N GLN A 66 3.21 -11.36 11.84
CA GLN A 66 4.22 -10.49 12.46
C GLN A 66 4.47 -9.26 11.57
N PHE A 67 3.48 -8.36 11.54
CA PHE A 67 3.47 -7.17 10.70
C PHE A 67 4.36 -6.03 11.22
N TYR A 68 5.42 -6.37 11.88
CA TYR A 68 6.45 -5.47 12.36
C TYR A 68 7.82 -5.95 11.87
N ALA A 69 8.68 -5.01 11.50
CA ALA A 69 10.07 -5.22 11.16
C ALA A 69 10.92 -4.16 11.88
N GLN A 70 12.12 -4.52 12.30
CA GLN A 70 13.03 -3.61 13.02
C GLN A 70 13.79 -2.73 12.03
N HIS A 71 14.17 -3.31 10.90
CA HIS A 71 14.97 -2.64 9.89
C HIS A 71 14.22 -2.55 8.55
N PRO A 72 14.45 -1.48 7.76
CA PRO A 72 14.00 -1.42 6.37
C PRO A 72 14.52 -2.61 5.58
N ASN A 73 13.73 -3.08 4.63
CA ASN A 73 14.05 -4.22 3.77
C ASN A 73 14.16 -5.57 4.49
N GLU A 74 13.64 -5.70 5.72
CA GLU A 74 13.55 -6.97 6.45
C GLU A 74 12.34 -7.81 5.99
N LYS A 75 11.20 -7.17 5.77
CA LYS A 75 9.94 -7.81 5.36
C LYS A 75 9.19 -6.97 4.34
N TRP A 76 8.91 -7.53 3.19
CA TRP A 76 8.11 -6.91 2.13
C TRP A 76 6.79 -7.64 1.93
N LEU A 77 5.71 -6.88 1.81
CA LEU A 77 4.40 -7.38 1.42
C LEU A 77 4.06 -6.93 0.02
N THR A 78 3.39 -7.78 -0.74
CA THR A 78 2.93 -7.47 -2.09
C THR A 78 1.50 -7.91 -2.33
N ASP A 79 0.83 -7.20 -3.22
CA ASP A 79 -0.51 -7.54 -3.71
C ASP A 79 -0.83 -6.75 -4.98
N VAL A 80 -1.91 -7.15 -5.65
CA VAL A 80 -2.45 -6.46 -6.83
C VAL A 80 -3.87 -5.99 -6.56
N THR A 81 -4.17 -4.75 -6.91
CA THR A 81 -5.53 -4.21 -6.81
C THR A 81 -6.04 -3.67 -8.15
N GLU A 82 -7.35 -3.78 -8.37
CA GLU A 82 -8.05 -3.30 -9.57
C GLU A 82 -8.62 -1.89 -9.35
N PHE A 83 -8.55 -1.07 -10.40
CA PHE A 83 -9.25 0.20 -10.53
C PHE A 83 -10.02 0.24 -11.84
N LYS A 84 -11.06 1.06 -11.90
CA LYS A 84 -11.91 1.25 -13.08
C LYS A 84 -11.90 2.71 -13.51
N TRP A 85 -11.92 2.93 -14.82
CA TRP A 85 -12.18 4.21 -15.44
C TRP A 85 -13.25 4.05 -16.53
N TYR A 86 -13.80 5.14 -17.03
CA TYR A 86 -15.01 5.13 -17.82
C TYR A 86 -14.81 5.98 -19.08
N ASP A 87 -15.03 5.36 -20.24
CA ASP A 87 -15.15 6.07 -21.51
C ASP A 87 -16.64 6.07 -21.90
N GLY A 88 -17.30 7.19 -21.68
CA GLY A 88 -18.76 7.24 -21.78
C GLY A 88 -19.47 6.21 -20.91
N ILE A 89 -20.05 5.19 -21.54
CA ILE A 89 -20.74 4.06 -20.89
C ILE A 89 -19.81 2.84 -20.70
N GLU A 90 -18.67 2.80 -21.37
CA GLU A 90 -17.74 1.68 -21.30
C GLU A 90 -16.94 1.70 -20.00
N ILE A 91 -16.73 0.53 -19.43
CA ILE A 91 -15.99 0.35 -18.18
C ILE A 91 -14.68 -0.35 -18.50
N HIS A 92 -13.58 0.34 -18.30
CA HIS A 92 -12.24 -0.17 -18.46
C HIS A 92 -11.57 -0.43 -17.10
N LYS A 93 -10.53 -1.26 -17.11
CA LYS A 93 -9.81 -1.65 -15.90
C LYS A 93 -8.33 -1.38 -16.05
N ILE A 94 -7.71 -0.99 -14.94
CA ILE A 94 -6.27 -1.04 -14.76
C ILE A 94 -5.94 -1.74 -13.45
N TYR A 95 -4.74 -2.26 -13.35
CA TYR A 95 -4.25 -3.01 -12.21
C TYR A 95 -3.00 -2.34 -11.66
N LEU A 96 -2.92 -2.24 -10.35
CA LEU A 96 -1.78 -1.72 -9.63
C LEU A 96 -1.17 -2.85 -8.81
N SER A 97 0.05 -3.26 -9.13
CA SER A 97 0.88 -4.10 -8.28
C SER A 97 1.82 -3.22 -7.48
N ALA A 98 1.98 -3.49 -6.19
CA ALA A 98 2.90 -2.74 -5.34
C ALA A 98 3.57 -3.63 -4.29
N ILE A 99 4.72 -3.16 -3.79
CA ILE A 99 5.47 -3.76 -2.69
C ILE A 99 5.57 -2.74 -1.58
N LEU A 100 5.19 -3.15 -0.37
CA LEU A 100 5.19 -2.35 0.86
C LEU A 100 6.21 -2.92 1.85
N ASP A 101 7.05 -2.06 2.42
CA ASP A 101 7.96 -2.42 3.51
C ASP A 101 7.24 -2.38 4.86
N LEU A 102 7.48 -3.37 5.74
CA LEU A 102 6.82 -3.45 7.04
C LEU A 102 7.45 -2.59 8.13
N CYS A 103 8.69 -2.16 7.98
CA CYS A 103 9.38 -1.30 8.96
C CYS A 103 8.87 0.14 8.88
N ASP A 104 8.96 0.72 7.69
CA ASP A 104 8.69 2.15 7.46
C ASP A 104 7.35 2.42 6.73
N ARG A 105 6.68 1.36 6.24
CA ARG A 105 5.40 1.42 5.51
C ARG A 105 5.48 2.12 4.15
N ARG A 106 6.67 2.41 3.63
CA ARG A 106 6.81 2.97 2.29
C ARG A 106 6.40 1.97 1.22
N ILE A 107 5.89 2.50 0.12
CA ILE A 107 5.77 1.73 -1.11
C ILE A 107 7.15 1.71 -1.77
N VAL A 108 7.80 0.56 -1.71
CA VAL A 108 9.15 0.31 -2.23
C VAL A 108 9.17 0.39 -3.75
N SER A 109 8.16 -0.22 -4.36
CA SER A 109 8.01 -0.30 -5.81
C SER A 109 6.55 -0.49 -6.20
N TYR A 110 6.18 -0.02 -7.39
CA TYR A 110 4.87 -0.29 -7.98
C TYR A 110 4.92 -0.24 -9.51
N VAL A 111 3.98 -0.95 -10.14
CA VAL A 111 3.72 -0.90 -11.57
C VAL A 111 2.22 -0.85 -11.82
N ILE A 112 1.81 -0.03 -12.80
CA ILE A 112 0.43 0.06 -13.28
C ILE A 112 0.38 -0.59 -14.65
N GLY A 113 -0.60 -1.48 -14.85
CA GLY A 113 -0.78 -2.20 -16.12
C GLY A 113 -2.26 -2.39 -16.46
N ASP A 114 -2.51 -2.75 -17.71
CA ASP A 114 -3.88 -2.94 -18.21
C ASP A 114 -4.35 -4.40 -18.04
N ARG A 115 -3.46 -5.29 -17.60
CA ARG A 115 -3.73 -6.71 -17.34
C ARG A 115 -3.22 -7.12 -15.96
N ASN A 116 -3.99 -7.98 -15.32
CA ASN A 116 -3.56 -8.64 -14.08
C ASN A 116 -2.85 -9.95 -14.46
N ASP A 117 -1.59 -9.86 -14.84
CA ASP A 117 -0.78 -10.96 -15.32
C ASP A 117 0.56 -11.10 -14.57
N ASN A 118 1.33 -12.14 -14.92
CA ASN A 118 2.64 -12.37 -14.33
C ASN A 118 3.61 -11.22 -14.63
N ALA A 119 3.52 -10.62 -15.82
CA ALA A 119 4.42 -9.54 -16.24
C ALA A 119 4.29 -8.31 -15.35
N LEU A 120 3.07 -7.99 -14.89
CA LEU A 120 2.81 -6.89 -13.97
C LEU A 120 3.57 -7.08 -12.64
N VAL A 121 3.43 -8.26 -12.03
CA VAL A 121 4.07 -8.58 -10.74
C VAL A 121 5.58 -8.71 -10.88
N PHE A 122 6.05 -9.36 -11.95
CA PHE A 122 7.49 -9.54 -12.18
C PHE A 122 8.19 -8.20 -12.38
N LYS A 123 7.60 -7.29 -13.17
CA LYS A 123 8.13 -5.92 -13.35
C LYS A 123 8.16 -5.14 -12.02
N THR A 124 7.14 -5.33 -11.17
CA THR A 124 7.09 -4.69 -9.84
C THR A 124 8.24 -5.19 -8.97
N PHE A 125 8.46 -6.50 -8.96
CA PHE A 125 9.55 -7.15 -8.24
C PHE A 125 10.93 -6.71 -8.76
N ASP A 126 11.17 -6.81 -10.07
CA ASP A 126 12.45 -6.45 -10.70
C ASP A 126 12.82 -4.99 -10.41
N LYS A 127 11.81 -4.10 -10.41
CA LYS A 127 12.00 -2.69 -10.06
C LYS A 127 12.38 -2.50 -8.58
N ALA A 128 11.80 -3.29 -7.68
CA ALA A 128 12.14 -3.25 -6.25
C ALA A 128 13.58 -3.73 -6.01
N VAL A 129 13.98 -4.85 -6.61
CA VAL A 129 15.35 -5.39 -6.52
C VAL A 129 16.36 -4.41 -7.09
N LYS A 130 16.08 -3.82 -8.25
CA LYS A 130 16.99 -2.82 -8.85
C LYS A 130 17.19 -1.59 -7.96
N ALA A 131 16.15 -1.16 -7.26
CA ALA A 131 16.23 -0.01 -6.36
C ALA A 131 16.88 -0.34 -5.00
N ASN A 132 16.93 -1.61 -4.61
CA ASN A 132 17.45 -2.08 -3.33
C ASN A 132 18.25 -3.38 -3.59
N PRO A 133 19.45 -3.32 -4.21
CA PRO A 133 20.18 -4.51 -4.66
C PRO A 133 20.63 -5.41 -3.51
N ASP A 134 20.90 -4.84 -2.34
CA ASP A 134 21.39 -5.56 -1.16
C ASP A 134 20.26 -6.01 -0.22
N ALA A 135 18.99 -5.86 -0.65
CA ALA A 135 17.83 -6.24 0.17
C ALA A 135 17.49 -7.72 -0.02
N HIS A 136 17.41 -8.47 1.08
CA HIS A 136 17.00 -9.88 1.10
C HIS A 136 15.80 -10.10 2.04
N PRO A 137 14.66 -9.42 1.83
CA PRO A 137 13.52 -9.49 2.73
C PRO A 137 12.84 -10.86 2.75
N LEU A 138 12.11 -11.13 3.84
CA LEU A 138 11.00 -12.06 3.80
C LEU A 138 9.92 -11.48 2.88
N PHE A 139 9.69 -12.09 1.73
CA PHE A 139 8.75 -11.62 0.71
C PHE A 139 7.40 -12.30 0.85
N HIS A 140 6.39 -11.58 1.32
CA HIS A 140 5.06 -12.13 1.60
C HIS A 140 4.00 -11.68 0.60
N SER A 141 3.19 -12.63 0.14
CA SER A 141 2.06 -12.40 -0.78
C SER A 141 0.83 -13.21 -0.40
N ASP A 142 -0.28 -12.97 -1.07
CA ASP A 142 -1.38 -13.92 -1.13
C ASP A 142 -1.01 -15.14 -2.03
N ARG A 143 -1.99 -16.03 -2.26
CA ARG A 143 -1.85 -17.18 -3.17
C ARG A 143 -2.39 -16.90 -4.57
N GLY A 144 -2.26 -15.68 -5.05
CA GLY A 144 -2.58 -15.32 -6.43
C GLY A 144 -1.73 -16.12 -7.43
N PHE A 145 -2.25 -16.34 -8.64
CA PHE A 145 -1.57 -17.17 -9.65
C PHE A 145 -0.19 -16.61 -10.05
N GLN A 146 0.01 -15.30 -9.94
CA GLN A 146 1.30 -14.67 -10.22
C GLN A 146 2.37 -15.07 -9.21
N TYR A 147 2.00 -15.17 -7.94
CA TYR A 147 2.91 -15.47 -6.83
C TYR A 147 3.17 -16.97 -6.66
N THR A 148 2.21 -17.81 -7.08
CA THR A 148 2.34 -19.27 -7.12
C THR A 148 3.02 -19.79 -8.39
N ASN A 149 3.49 -18.88 -9.24
CA ASN A 149 4.21 -19.20 -10.46
C ASN A 149 5.65 -19.64 -10.13
N ARG A 150 6.11 -20.74 -10.75
CA ARG A 150 7.46 -21.30 -10.54
C ARG A 150 8.57 -20.33 -10.93
N VAL A 151 8.37 -19.57 -12.01
CA VAL A 151 9.35 -18.56 -12.47
C VAL A 151 9.47 -17.44 -11.44
N PHE A 152 8.37 -17.03 -10.80
CA PHE A 152 8.41 -16.03 -9.75
C PHE A 152 9.19 -16.52 -8.51
N HIS A 153 8.98 -17.77 -8.11
CA HIS A 153 9.74 -18.40 -7.03
C HIS A 153 11.24 -18.40 -7.33
N GLN A 154 11.65 -18.82 -8.53
CA GLN A 154 13.05 -18.80 -8.96
C GLN A 154 13.66 -17.37 -8.96
N LYS A 155 12.87 -16.34 -9.30
CA LYS A 155 13.31 -14.95 -9.18
C LYS A 155 13.61 -14.54 -7.75
N LEU A 156 12.76 -14.95 -6.79
CA LEU A 156 12.98 -14.70 -5.35
C LEU A 156 14.24 -15.41 -4.84
N GLU A 157 14.41 -16.70 -5.16
CA GLU A 157 15.61 -17.47 -4.81
C GLU A 157 16.88 -16.82 -5.35
N LYS A 158 16.87 -16.44 -6.65
CA LYS A 158 18.01 -15.75 -7.28
C LYS A 158 18.35 -14.42 -6.61
N ALA A 159 17.36 -13.72 -6.05
CA ALA A 159 17.55 -12.49 -5.28
C ALA A 159 17.89 -12.75 -3.79
N GLY A 160 18.06 -14.01 -3.37
CA GLY A 160 18.35 -14.36 -1.97
C GLY A 160 17.17 -14.12 -1.02
N MET A 161 15.95 -14.01 -1.54
CA MET A 161 14.76 -13.70 -0.74
C MET A 161 13.99 -14.97 -0.34
N THR A 162 13.42 -14.96 0.85
CA THR A 162 12.58 -16.05 1.34
C THR A 162 11.12 -15.76 1.02
N GLN A 163 10.45 -16.68 0.32
CA GLN A 163 9.04 -16.56 0.00
C GLN A 163 8.16 -16.98 1.19
N SER A 164 7.09 -16.21 1.42
CA SER A 164 6.04 -16.49 2.40
C SER A 164 4.68 -16.23 1.77
N MET A 165 3.67 -17.05 2.08
CA MET A 165 2.33 -16.90 1.51
C MET A 165 1.25 -16.93 2.58
N SER A 166 0.20 -16.14 2.39
CA SER A 166 -1.00 -16.17 3.22
C SER A 166 -1.65 -17.55 3.24
N ARG A 167 -2.30 -17.90 4.34
CA ARG A 167 -3.11 -19.13 4.42
C ARG A 167 -4.36 -19.01 3.55
N VAL A 168 -4.88 -20.15 3.10
CA VAL A 168 -6.09 -20.21 2.28
C VAL A 168 -7.26 -19.52 2.99
N GLY A 169 -7.92 -18.58 2.33
CA GLY A 169 -9.09 -17.86 2.86
C GLY A 169 -8.81 -16.93 4.05
N LYS A 170 -7.54 -16.63 4.34
CA LYS A 170 -7.13 -15.73 5.44
C LYS A 170 -6.55 -14.43 4.88
N CYS A 171 -7.41 -13.57 4.32
CA CYS A 171 -7.00 -12.25 3.78
C CYS A 171 -6.27 -11.40 4.83
N ILE A 172 -6.62 -11.53 6.10
CA ILE A 172 -5.95 -10.82 7.21
C ILE A 172 -4.43 -11.12 7.29
N ASP A 173 -3.95 -12.20 6.67
CA ASP A 173 -2.52 -12.53 6.64
C ASP A 173 -1.71 -11.54 5.77
N ASN A 174 -2.37 -10.72 4.92
CA ASN A 174 -1.77 -9.61 4.17
C ASN A 174 -2.35 -8.23 4.58
N GLY A 175 -2.78 -8.12 5.84
CA GLY A 175 -3.52 -6.97 6.38
C GLY A 175 -2.91 -5.58 6.10
N PRO A 176 -1.59 -5.33 6.27
CA PRO A 176 -1.00 -4.03 5.99
C PRO A 176 -1.13 -3.60 4.52
N MET A 177 -1.03 -4.55 3.57
CA MET A 177 -1.18 -4.25 2.15
C MET A 177 -2.64 -3.97 1.79
N GLU A 178 -3.58 -4.75 2.34
CA GLU A 178 -5.02 -4.48 2.23
C GLU A 178 -5.39 -3.12 2.86
N GLY A 179 -4.76 -2.79 3.99
CA GLY A 179 -4.88 -1.49 4.65
C GLY A 179 -4.45 -0.34 3.74
N PHE A 180 -3.33 -0.46 3.05
CA PHE A 180 -2.85 0.51 2.08
C PHE A 180 -3.85 0.70 0.92
N TRP A 181 -4.35 -0.39 0.33
CA TRP A 181 -5.38 -0.30 -0.72
C TRP A 181 -6.65 0.40 -0.23
N GLY A 182 -7.07 0.03 0.97
CA GLY A 182 -8.23 0.66 1.61
C GLY A 182 -8.06 2.17 1.80
N ILE A 183 -6.88 2.61 2.24
CA ILE A 183 -6.55 4.03 2.43
C ILE A 183 -6.52 4.76 1.08
N LEU A 184 -5.78 4.26 0.08
CA LEU A 184 -5.70 4.86 -1.25
C LEU A 184 -7.09 5.02 -1.87
N LYS A 185 -7.87 3.93 -1.87
CA LYS A 185 -9.21 3.94 -2.48
C LYS A 185 -10.18 4.88 -1.76
N ARG A 186 -10.16 4.93 -0.44
CA ARG A 186 -11.02 5.84 0.33
C ARG A 186 -10.62 7.30 0.17
N GLU A 187 -9.33 7.59 0.13
CA GLU A 187 -8.85 8.98 0.10
C GLU A 187 -8.92 9.60 -1.30
N ARG A 188 -8.81 8.81 -2.38
CA ARG A 188 -8.65 9.37 -3.74
C ARG A 188 -9.50 8.74 -4.83
N TYR A 189 -10.04 7.55 -4.62
CA TYR A 189 -10.73 6.83 -5.68
C TYR A 189 -12.26 6.75 -5.47
N TYR A 190 -12.72 6.33 -4.28
CA TYR A 190 -14.16 6.18 -4.06
C TYR A 190 -14.90 7.52 -4.09
N GLY A 191 -16.07 7.52 -4.75
CA GLY A 191 -16.90 8.72 -4.94
C GLY A 191 -16.42 9.61 -6.10
N ARG A 192 -15.42 9.19 -6.87
CA ARG A 192 -14.95 9.86 -8.09
C ARG A 192 -15.18 8.96 -9.30
N ARG A 193 -15.40 9.58 -10.46
CA ARG A 193 -15.48 8.93 -11.75
C ARG A 193 -14.33 9.45 -12.61
N PHE A 194 -13.46 8.57 -13.03
CA PHE A 194 -12.32 8.88 -13.88
C PHE A 194 -12.74 8.68 -15.34
N ALA A 195 -12.60 9.73 -16.16
CA ALA A 195 -13.04 9.74 -17.54
C ALA A 195 -11.95 9.24 -18.51
N SER A 196 -10.71 9.10 -18.06
CA SER A 196 -9.62 8.55 -18.86
C SER A 196 -8.67 7.68 -18.04
N ARG A 197 -7.92 6.85 -18.76
CA ARG A 197 -6.84 6.06 -18.19
C ARG A 197 -5.74 6.94 -17.58
N GLU A 198 -5.40 8.00 -18.28
CA GLU A 198 -4.35 8.96 -17.93
C GLU A 198 -4.66 9.67 -16.61
N GLU A 199 -5.91 10.12 -16.45
CA GLU A 199 -6.39 10.75 -15.22
C GLU A 199 -6.24 9.79 -14.02
N LEU A 200 -6.68 8.53 -14.20
CA LEU A 200 -6.60 7.52 -13.15
C LEU A 200 -5.14 7.16 -12.81
N VAL A 201 -4.29 6.99 -13.82
CA VAL A 201 -2.84 6.73 -13.64
C VAL A 201 -2.17 7.89 -12.93
N HIS A 202 -2.48 9.13 -13.31
CA HIS A 202 -1.96 10.33 -12.66
C HIS A 202 -2.37 10.38 -11.17
N MET A 203 -3.64 10.12 -10.88
CA MET A 203 -4.13 10.05 -9.49
C MET A 203 -3.36 9.02 -8.68
N ILE A 204 -3.16 7.80 -9.19
CA ILE A 204 -2.44 6.74 -8.48
C ILE A 204 -0.99 7.15 -8.21
N ARG A 205 -0.28 7.66 -9.21
CA ARG A 205 1.13 8.08 -9.08
C ARG A 205 1.28 9.23 -8.08
N SER A 206 0.45 10.24 -8.20
CA SER A 206 0.43 11.40 -7.28
C SER A 206 0.11 10.95 -5.86
N TYR A 207 -0.81 9.99 -5.69
CA TYR A 207 -1.14 9.47 -4.38
C TYR A 207 -0.01 8.67 -3.73
N ILE A 208 0.68 7.80 -4.47
CA ILE A 208 1.80 7.04 -3.92
C ILE A 208 2.95 7.98 -3.52
N SER A 209 3.23 9.00 -4.33
CA SER A 209 4.20 10.05 -3.96
C SER A 209 3.79 10.78 -2.68
N TYR A 210 2.53 11.20 -2.58
CA TYR A 210 1.97 11.83 -1.38
C TYR A 210 2.04 10.87 -0.16
N TYR A 211 1.66 9.60 -0.33
CA TYR A 211 1.67 8.61 0.73
C TYR A 211 3.07 8.40 1.31
N ASN A 212 4.08 8.28 0.47
CA ASN A 212 5.45 8.06 0.91
C ASN A 212 6.07 9.32 1.55
N ASN A 213 5.81 10.52 1.01
CA ASN A 213 6.60 11.70 1.33
C ASN A 213 5.86 12.76 2.16
N ARG A 214 4.51 12.70 2.24
CA ARG A 214 3.70 13.73 2.90
C ARG A 214 2.61 13.20 3.81
N ARG A 215 2.25 11.92 3.68
CA ARG A 215 1.18 11.35 4.49
C ARG A 215 1.72 10.88 5.82
N VAL A 216 1.55 11.70 6.83
CA VAL A 216 1.90 11.40 8.21
C VAL A 216 1.12 10.21 8.74
N GLN A 217 1.76 9.32 9.48
CA GLN A 217 1.17 8.12 10.06
C GLN A 217 1.44 8.03 11.56
N ARG A 218 0.37 7.97 12.35
CA ARG A 218 0.46 7.99 13.83
C ARG A 218 1.27 6.81 14.39
N HIS A 219 1.12 5.62 13.79
CA HIS A 219 1.85 4.43 14.22
C HIS A 219 3.35 4.43 13.86
N LEU A 220 3.79 5.34 12.98
CA LEU A 220 5.21 5.60 12.70
C LEU A 220 5.80 6.70 13.60
N GLY A 221 5.09 7.09 14.68
CA GLY A 221 5.52 8.19 15.54
C GLY A 221 5.20 9.58 14.99
N ILE A 222 4.14 9.68 14.15
CA ILE A 222 3.76 10.92 13.44
C ILE A 222 4.82 11.33 12.41
N LEU A 223 5.35 10.35 11.72
CA LEU A 223 6.27 10.53 10.59
C LEU A 223 5.61 10.07 9.29
N THR A 224 6.10 10.57 8.18
CA THR A 224 5.84 9.98 6.87
C THR A 224 6.64 8.68 6.70
N PRO A 225 6.25 7.78 5.78
CA PRO A 225 7.04 6.59 5.47
C PRO A 225 8.50 6.89 5.13
N MET A 226 8.78 7.94 4.33
CA MET A 226 10.16 8.28 3.96
C MET A 226 10.97 8.87 5.11
N GLU A 227 10.38 9.67 5.98
CA GLU A 227 11.05 10.16 7.20
C GLU A 227 11.37 8.98 8.14
N LYS A 228 10.43 8.04 8.29
CA LYS A 228 10.69 6.83 9.07
C LYS A 228 11.81 5.99 8.48
N TYR A 229 11.83 5.81 7.15
CA TYR A 229 12.92 5.13 6.45
C TYR A 229 14.28 5.79 6.71
N GLN A 230 14.37 7.12 6.54
CA GLN A 230 15.60 7.87 6.81
C GLN A 230 16.03 7.76 8.27
N GLN A 231 15.10 7.86 9.22
CA GLN A 231 15.39 7.66 10.64
C GLN A 231 16.00 6.28 10.92
N CYS A 232 15.46 5.23 10.30
CA CYS A 232 15.97 3.87 10.46
C CYS A 232 17.37 3.68 9.86
N LEU A 233 17.68 4.34 8.74
CA LEU A 233 19.02 4.32 8.13
C LEU A 233 20.08 5.03 8.98
N LEU A 234 19.70 6.10 9.69
CA LEU A 234 20.61 6.83 10.58
C LEU A 234 20.87 6.08 11.90
N ALA A 235 20.01 5.13 12.25
CA ALA A 235 20.11 4.35 13.48
C ALA A 235 20.78 2.97 13.27
N ALA A 236 21.12 2.59 12.03
CA ALA A 236 21.78 1.35 11.65
C ALA A 236 23.28 1.55 11.50
#